data_8828e8ccb8ad7321fd479f111bf29f36
#
_entry.id   8828e8ccb8ad7321fd479f111bf29f36
#
_cell.length_a   1.000
_cell.length_b   1.000
_cell.length_c   1.000
_cell.angle_alpha   90.00
_cell.angle_beta   90.00
_cell.angle_gamma   90.00
#
_symmetry.space_group_name_H-M   'P 1'
#
loop_
_entity.id
_entity.type
_entity.pdbx_description
1 polymer ?
#
loop_
_entity_poly.entity_id
_entity_poly.type
_entity_poly.pdbx_seq_one_letter_code
_entity_poly.pdbx_strand_id
1 'polypeptide(L)'
;ELLSGGGYESALEGLLNYRFAKRLKERSFDLSLVIDWWEGQLLDKGWNLGFHTYFPNTPRKGYLGYAPRTMELQLRPSESEIQYGAAPETISTIGEQFSSDMESTKPPFQTETAPAFRFGHLWENGKAKNKRDSGAYRILMALSIMVDESIRILEQVIDSGLVESEEFEFILKPHPVV
;
A
#
# COMPACT_ATOMS: atom_id res chain seq x y z
N GLU A 1 -25.01 -10.12 -9.59
CA GLU A 1 -23.74 -10.55 -8.92
C GLU A 1 -22.66 -9.47 -8.88
N LEU A 2 -22.64 -8.47 -9.77
CA LEU A 2 -21.70 -7.33 -9.72
C LEU A 2 -22.03 -6.29 -8.64
N LEU A 3 -23.13 -6.42 -7.93
CA LEU A 3 -23.59 -5.49 -6.90
C LEU A 3 -23.47 -6.05 -5.47
N SER A 4 -22.89 -7.23 -5.29
CA SER A 4 -22.72 -7.82 -3.97
C SER A 4 -21.46 -7.30 -3.28
N GLY A 5 -21.59 -6.26 -2.56
CA GLY A 5 -20.92 -6.06 -1.28
C GLY A 5 -19.68 -5.17 -1.23
N GLY A 6 -18.70 -5.26 -2.08
CA GLY A 6 -17.39 -4.63 -1.83
C GLY A 6 -17.28 -3.13 -2.18
N GLY A 7 -18.08 -2.64 -3.10
CA GLY A 7 -17.95 -1.27 -3.60
C GLY A 7 -18.57 -0.19 -2.71
N TYR A 8 -19.60 -0.54 -1.96
CA TYR A 8 -20.32 0.45 -1.13
C TYR A 8 -19.54 0.85 0.13
N GLU A 9 -18.87 -0.10 0.77
CA GLU A 9 -18.06 0.18 1.97
C GLU A 9 -16.93 1.16 1.64
N SER A 10 -16.14 0.86 0.61
CA SER A 10 -15.05 1.74 0.17
C SER A 10 -15.55 3.11 -0.30
N ALA A 11 -16.72 3.17 -0.96
CA ALA A 11 -17.33 4.43 -1.33
C ALA A 11 -17.77 5.25 -0.11
N LEU A 12 -18.33 4.59 0.91
CA LEU A 12 -18.71 5.22 2.17
C LEU A 12 -17.49 5.78 2.89
N GLU A 13 -16.39 5.02 2.96
CA GLU A 13 -15.12 5.47 3.53
C GLU A 13 -14.58 6.69 2.79
N GLY A 14 -14.62 6.69 1.45
CA GLY A 14 -14.26 7.85 0.64
C GLY A 14 -15.10 9.08 0.97
N LEU A 15 -16.42 8.93 1.14
CA LEU A 15 -17.32 10.02 1.58
C LEU A 15 -17.01 10.50 2.99
N LEU A 16 -16.66 9.60 3.91
CA LEU A 16 -16.25 9.97 5.27
C LEU A 16 -14.96 10.80 5.26
N ASN A 17 -14.00 10.42 4.44
CA ASN A 17 -12.74 11.16 4.26
C ASN A 17 -12.99 12.55 3.65
N TYR A 18 -13.85 12.65 2.64
CA TYR A 18 -14.28 13.93 2.10
C TYR A 18 -14.92 14.83 3.18
N ARG A 19 -15.83 14.26 3.98
CA ARG A 19 -16.50 14.97 5.09
C ARG A 19 -15.56 15.36 6.21
N PHE A 20 -14.50 14.55 6.44
CA PHE A 20 -13.47 14.87 7.42
C PHE A 20 -12.73 16.16 7.04
N ALA A 21 -12.29 16.31 5.79
CA ALA A 21 -11.66 17.55 5.31
C ALA A 21 -12.58 18.77 5.49
N LYS A 22 -13.87 18.61 5.17
CA LYS A 22 -14.88 19.66 5.44
C LYS A 22 -14.91 20.07 6.91
N ARG A 23 -14.96 19.10 7.82
CA ARG A 23 -15.00 19.35 9.27
C ARG A 23 -13.75 20.05 9.79
N LEU A 24 -12.58 19.72 9.26
CA LEU A 24 -11.35 20.45 9.61
C LEU A 24 -11.44 21.92 9.20
N LYS A 25 -11.97 22.20 8.00
CA LYS A 25 -12.19 23.57 7.52
C LYS A 25 -13.18 24.32 8.39
N GLU A 26 -14.32 23.71 8.72
CA GLU A 26 -15.35 24.28 9.60
C GLU A 26 -14.81 24.61 11.00
N ARG A 27 -13.79 23.89 11.47
CA ARG A 27 -13.11 24.12 12.75
C ARG A 27 -11.88 25.02 12.64
N SER A 28 -11.69 25.67 11.49
CA SER A 28 -10.61 26.61 11.22
C SER A 28 -9.20 26.03 11.41
N PHE A 29 -9.02 24.74 11.11
CA PHE A 29 -7.66 24.18 11.06
C PHE A 29 -6.89 24.84 9.91
N ASP A 30 -5.64 25.18 10.20
CA ASP A 30 -4.67 25.63 9.21
C ASP A 30 -3.71 24.48 8.88
N LEU A 31 -3.59 24.15 7.59
CA LEU A 31 -2.82 23.01 7.12
C LEU A 31 -1.76 23.48 6.12
N SER A 32 -0.51 23.16 6.40
CA SER A 32 0.61 23.46 5.52
C SER A 32 0.91 22.37 4.49
N LEU A 33 0.49 21.13 4.76
CA LEU A 33 0.70 19.96 3.91
C LEU A 33 -0.31 18.88 4.28
N VAL A 34 -0.78 18.15 3.28
CA VAL A 34 -1.60 16.94 3.44
C VAL A 34 -0.84 15.77 2.83
N ILE A 35 -0.68 14.70 3.59
CA ILE A 35 -0.09 13.45 3.11
C ILE A 35 -1.08 12.32 3.36
N ASP A 36 -1.26 11.45 2.36
CA ASP A 36 -2.00 10.20 2.50
C ASP A 36 -1.13 9.00 2.11
N TRP A 37 -1.53 7.82 2.56
CA TRP A 37 -1.00 6.56 2.06
C TRP A 37 -1.73 6.24 0.76
N TRP A 38 -1.04 6.44 -0.37
CA TRP A 38 -1.66 6.33 -1.69
C TRP A 38 -1.65 4.89 -2.20
N GLU A 39 -2.82 4.34 -2.43
CA GLU A 39 -3.05 3.05 -3.09
C GLU A 39 -4.06 3.17 -4.26
N GLY A 40 -4.53 4.38 -4.54
CA GLY A 40 -5.50 4.66 -5.60
C GLY A 40 -6.89 4.11 -5.33
N GLN A 41 -7.19 3.81 -4.07
CA GLN A 41 -8.48 3.30 -3.62
C GLN A 41 -9.54 4.41 -3.51
N LEU A 42 -10.80 4.05 -3.37
CA LEU A 42 -11.89 5.02 -3.25
C LEU A 42 -11.74 5.90 -2.00
N LEU A 43 -11.19 5.34 -0.93
CA LEU A 43 -10.92 6.12 0.29
C LEU A 43 -9.88 7.23 0.06
N ASP A 44 -8.83 6.96 -0.73
CA ASP A 44 -7.79 7.93 -1.07
C ASP A 44 -8.35 9.03 -1.98
N LYS A 45 -9.22 8.65 -2.92
CA LYS A 45 -9.90 9.58 -3.82
C LYS A 45 -10.81 10.54 -3.05
N GLY A 46 -11.56 10.03 -2.09
CA GLY A 46 -12.38 10.84 -1.20
C GLY A 46 -11.57 11.79 -0.33
N TRP A 47 -10.43 11.33 0.18
CA TRP A 47 -9.46 12.14 0.91
C TRP A 47 -8.95 13.30 0.06
N ASN A 48 -8.36 13.00 -1.10
CA ASN A 48 -7.79 13.99 -1.98
C ASN A 48 -8.82 14.99 -2.49
N LEU A 49 -10.01 14.53 -2.91
CA LEU A 49 -11.11 15.39 -3.34
C LEU A 49 -11.58 16.34 -2.20
N GLY A 50 -11.67 15.83 -0.99
CA GLY A 50 -12.03 16.61 0.18
C GLY A 50 -11.05 17.74 0.45
N PHE A 51 -9.75 17.43 0.50
CA PHE A 51 -8.72 18.43 0.73
C PHE A 51 -8.57 19.39 -0.46
N HIS A 52 -8.72 18.93 -1.68
CA HIS A 52 -8.77 19.81 -2.86
C HIS A 52 -9.91 20.83 -2.74
N THR A 53 -11.08 20.40 -2.30
CA THR A 53 -12.27 21.24 -2.20
C THR A 53 -12.19 22.26 -1.07
N TYR A 54 -11.75 21.86 0.11
CA TYR A 54 -11.79 22.69 1.31
C TYR A 54 -10.48 23.37 1.66
N PHE A 55 -9.36 22.90 1.12
CA PHE A 55 -8.01 23.43 1.33
C PHE A 55 -7.26 23.56 0.00
N PRO A 56 -7.78 24.33 -0.97
CA PRO A 56 -7.25 24.36 -2.34
C PRO A 56 -5.81 24.86 -2.45
N ASN A 57 -5.33 25.59 -1.44
CA ASN A 57 -3.97 26.14 -1.41
C ASN A 57 -2.98 25.27 -0.61
N THR A 58 -3.43 24.16 -0.04
CA THR A 58 -2.59 23.25 0.74
C THR A 58 -2.09 22.12 -0.16
N PRO A 59 -0.77 21.97 -0.33
CA PRO A 59 -0.18 20.89 -1.13
C PRO A 59 -0.64 19.51 -0.63
N ARG A 60 -0.89 18.60 -1.58
CA ARG A 60 -1.32 17.22 -1.30
C ARG A 60 -0.32 16.24 -1.90
N LYS A 61 0.21 15.36 -1.07
CA LYS A 61 1.15 14.33 -1.48
C LYS A 61 0.61 12.96 -1.14
N GLY A 62 0.65 12.05 -2.11
CA GLY A 62 0.42 10.63 -1.89
C GLY A 62 1.74 9.94 -1.59
N TYR A 63 1.82 9.13 -0.56
CA TYR A 63 2.99 8.32 -0.26
C TYR A 63 2.73 6.85 -0.61
N LEU A 64 3.45 6.35 -1.63
CA LEU A 64 3.43 4.95 -2.04
C LEU A 64 4.56 4.20 -1.36
N GLY A 65 4.27 3.64 -0.19
CA GLY A 65 5.25 3.06 0.74
C GLY A 65 5.61 1.60 0.48
N TYR A 66 5.29 1.06 -0.70
CA TYR A 66 5.64 -0.31 -1.11
C TYR A 66 6.04 -0.34 -2.59
N ALA A 67 6.63 -1.45 -3.01
CA ALA A 67 6.97 -1.68 -4.42
C ALA A 67 5.71 -2.10 -5.19
N PRO A 68 5.20 -1.26 -6.10
CA PRO A 68 4.00 -1.58 -6.87
C PRO A 68 4.28 -2.72 -7.87
N ARG A 69 3.24 -3.50 -8.15
CA ARG A 69 3.26 -4.47 -9.24
C ARG A 69 2.89 -3.79 -10.55
N THR A 70 3.41 -4.29 -11.66
CA THR A 70 3.17 -3.73 -13.00
C THR A 70 1.67 -3.64 -13.36
N MET A 71 0.85 -4.54 -12.81
CA MET A 71 -0.59 -4.62 -13.10
C MET A 71 -1.48 -3.86 -12.11
N GLU A 72 -0.91 -3.14 -11.15
CA GLU A 72 -1.69 -2.31 -10.21
C GLU A 72 -2.06 -0.97 -10.84
N LEU A 73 -2.96 -1.02 -11.80
CA LEU A 73 -3.37 0.15 -12.59
C LEU A 73 -4.04 1.25 -11.78
N GLN A 74 -4.68 0.88 -10.64
CA GLN A 74 -5.35 1.83 -9.75
C GLN A 74 -4.38 2.85 -9.12
N LEU A 75 -3.09 2.52 -9.04
CA LEU A 75 -2.07 3.44 -8.51
C LEU A 75 -1.83 4.64 -9.41
N ARG A 76 -2.23 4.53 -10.68
CA ARG A 76 -2.02 5.55 -11.72
C ARG A 76 -3.28 6.38 -11.86
N PRO A 77 -3.26 7.64 -11.42
CA PRO A 77 -4.42 8.50 -11.55
C PRO A 77 -4.83 8.68 -13.01
N SER A 78 -6.12 8.64 -13.27
CA SER A 78 -6.68 9.01 -14.56
C SER A 78 -6.69 10.53 -14.75
N GLU A 79 -6.83 10.97 -16.01
CA GLU A 79 -6.93 12.40 -16.35
C GLU A 79 -8.09 13.09 -15.59
N SER A 80 -9.23 12.42 -15.49
CA SER A 80 -10.38 12.95 -14.76
C SER A 80 -10.12 13.03 -13.25
N GLU A 81 -9.44 12.06 -12.65
CA GLU A 81 -9.09 12.11 -11.22
C GLU A 81 -8.15 13.28 -10.91
N ILE A 82 -7.19 13.54 -11.79
CA ILE A 82 -6.28 14.69 -11.68
C ILE A 82 -7.09 15.99 -11.84
N GLN A 83 -7.90 16.08 -12.88
CA GLN A 83 -8.69 17.27 -13.20
C GLN A 83 -9.64 17.67 -12.08
N TYR A 84 -10.29 16.68 -11.45
CA TYR A 84 -11.25 16.92 -10.36
C TYR A 84 -10.61 16.94 -8.98
N GLY A 85 -9.30 16.77 -8.87
CA GLY A 85 -8.59 16.79 -7.60
C GLY A 85 -8.83 15.56 -6.71
N ALA A 86 -9.25 14.45 -7.30
CA ALA A 86 -9.41 13.16 -6.61
C ALA A 86 -8.08 12.38 -6.48
N ALA A 87 -6.99 12.94 -7.02
CA ALA A 87 -5.64 12.44 -6.87
C ALA A 87 -4.77 13.47 -6.14
N PRO A 88 -3.67 13.05 -5.47
CA PRO A 88 -2.69 13.97 -4.92
C PRO A 88 -1.99 14.77 -6.04
N GLU A 89 -1.35 15.87 -5.73
CA GLU A 89 -0.58 16.66 -6.71
C GLU A 89 0.74 16.00 -7.08
N THR A 90 1.31 15.26 -6.13
CA THR A 90 2.59 14.55 -6.30
C THR A 90 2.48 13.20 -5.61
N ILE A 91 3.04 12.14 -6.20
CA ILE A 91 3.18 10.83 -5.54
C ILE A 91 4.65 10.61 -5.20
N SER A 92 4.92 10.42 -3.91
CA SER A 92 6.23 10.08 -3.38
C SER A 92 6.38 8.56 -3.34
N THR A 93 7.34 8.01 -4.09
CA THR A 93 7.61 6.56 -4.18
C THR A 93 8.87 6.18 -3.43
N ILE A 94 8.97 4.93 -2.99
CA ILE A 94 10.13 4.41 -2.24
C ILE A 94 11.35 4.08 -3.10
N GLY A 95 11.36 4.44 -4.38
CA GLY A 95 12.49 4.21 -5.27
C GLY A 95 12.35 4.95 -6.59
N GLU A 96 13.48 5.38 -7.14
CA GLU A 96 13.56 6.14 -8.38
C GLU A 96 12.95 5.38 -9.58
N GLN A 97 13.13 4.07 -9.64
CA GLN A 97 12.55 3.25 -10.70
C GLN A 97 11.01 3.35 -10.71
N PHE A 98 10.37 3.35 -9.52
CA PHE A 98 8.92 3.46 -9.43
C PHE A 98 8.41 4.85 -9.80
N SER A 99 9.17 5.89 -9.50
CA SER A 99 8.90 7.26 -9.97
C SER A 99 8.91 7.31 -11.48
N SER A 100 9.98 6.81 -12.12
CA SER A 100 10.13 6.80 -13.57
C SER A 100 9.03 5.99 -14.27
N ASP A 101 8.64 4.84 -13.71
CA ASP A 101 7.57 4.01 -14.24
C ASP A 101 6.21 4.74 -14.21
N MET A 102 5.93 5.51 -13.16
CA MET A 102 4.72 6.31 -13.06
C MET A 102 4.73 7.52 -14.00
N GLU A 103 5.86 8.23 -14.13
CA GLU A 103 6.01 9.37 -15.04
C GLU A 103 5.86 8.98 -16.52
N SER A 104 6.21 7.75 -16.87
CA SER A 104 6.06 7.21 -18.23
C SER A 104 4.61 7.01 -18.65
N THR A 105 3.64 7.16 -17.74
CA THR A 105 2.22 6.97 -18.01
C THR A 105 1.57 8.18 -18.67
N LYS A 106 0.38 7.99 -19.26
CA LYS A 106 -0.45 9.08 -19.78
C LYS A 106 -1.76 9.16 -19.00
N PRO A 107 -2.13 10.30 -18.49
CA PRO A 107 -1.38 11.58 -18.48
C PRO A 107 -0.11 11.50 -17.62
N PRO A 108 0.91 12.32 -17.91
CA PRO A 108 2.10 12.40 -17.07
C PRO A 108 1.71 12.90 -15.68
N PHE A 109 2.22 12.23 -14.67
CA PHE A 109 1.94 12.55 -13.28
C PHE A 109 3.23 12.93 -12.56
N GLN A 110 3.17 13.94 -11.70
CA GLN A 110 4.35 14.39 -10.96
C GLN A 110 4.69 13.38 -9.86
N THR A 111 5.92 12.90 -9.87
CA THR A 111 6.44 11.99 -8.85
C THR A 111 7.71 12.53 -8.20
N GLU A 112 8.03 11.98 -7.05
CA GLU A 112 9.29 12.21 -6.33
C GLU A 112 9.70 10.94 -5.61
N THR A 113 11.00 10.83 -5.29
CA THR A 113 11.50 9.73 -4.47
C THR A 113 11.44 10.11 -3.00
N ALA A 114 10.92 9.22 -2.16
CA ALA A 114 10.84 9.37 -0.72
C ALA A 114 11.55 8.21 0.00
N PRO A 115 11.93 8.38 1.28
CA PRO A 115 12.48 7.30 2.07
C PRO A 115 11.50 6.13 2.22
N ALA A 116 12.02 4.91 2.20
CA ALA A 116 11.25 3.69 2.40
C ALA A 116 10.99 3.45 3.90
N PHE A 117 10.18 4.29 4.54
CA PHE A 117 9.96 4.29 6.00
C PHE A 117 9.53 2.93 6.55
N ARG A 118 8.69 2.19 5.82
CA ARG A 118 8.26 0.84 6.20
C ARG A 118 9.42 -0.13 6.42
N PHE A 119 10.54 0.11 5.75
CA PHE A 119 11.74 -0.74 5.78
C PHE A 119 12.87 -0.14 6.61
N GLY A 120 12.62 0.95 7.36
CA GLY A 120 13.63 1.65 8.17
C GLY A 120 14.40 0.73 9.10
N HIS A 121 13.72 -0.26 9.71
CA HIS A 121 14.32 -1.26 10.59
C HIS A 121 15.45 -2.08 9.95
N LEU A 122 15.48 -2.18 8.61
CA LEU A 122 16.55 -2.91 7.90
C LEU A 122 17.88 -2.15 7.93
N TRP A 123 17.82 -0.82 8.03
CA TRP A 123 19.02 0.02 8.15
C TRP A 123 19.48 0.19 9.59
N GLU A 124 18.55 0.20 10.54
CA GLU A 124 18.84 0.39 11.96
C GLU A 124 19.48 -0.82 12.62
N ASN A 125 19.03 -2.03 12.25
CA ASN A 125 19.46 -3.27 12.90
C ASN A 125 20.78 -3.87 12.38
N GLY A 126 21.44 -3.23 11.43
CA GLY A 126 22.68 -3.72 10.85
C GLY A 126 22.52 -5.07 10.12
N LYS A 127 23.62 -5.64 9.67
CA LYS A 127 23.62 -6.97 9.02
C LYS A 127 23.21 -8.02 10.05
N ALA A 128 22.01 -8.61 9.89
CA ALA A 128 21.64 -9.78 10.66
C ALA A 128 22.79 -10.82 10.52
N LYS A 129 23.40 -11.17 11.64
CA LYS A 129 24.39 -12.25 11.64
C LYS A 129 23.60 -13.52 11.37
N ASN A 130 23.67 -14.01 10.13
CA ASN A 130 23.21 -15.35 9.79
C ASN A 130 24.08 -16.36 10.52
N LYS A 131 23.79 -16.63 11.77
CA LYS A 131 24.25 -17.82 12.44
C LYS A 131 23.39 -18.97 11.94
N ARG A 132 23.95 -19.78 11.05
CA ARG A 132 23.47 -21.15 10.85
C ARG A 132 23.87 -21.96 12.07
N ASP A 133 23.01 -22.03 13.06
CA ASP A 133 23.26 -22.80 14.30
C ASP A 133 22.73 -24.24 14.20
N SER A 134 21.92 -24.55 13.17
CA SER A 134 21.42 -25.91 12.89
C SER A 134 21.80 -26.34 11.48
N GLY A 135 22.06 -27.61 11.29
CA GLY A 135 22.32 -28.19 9.96
C GLY A 135 21.11 -28.16 9.03
N ALA A 136 19.92 -27.86 9.57
CA ALA A 136 18.66 -27.83 8.84
C ALA A 136 18.48 -26.51 8.02
N TYR A 137 17.87 -26.64 6.87
CA TYR A 137 17.46 -25.50 6.04
C TYR A 137 16.20 -24.87 6.62
N ARG A 138 16.25 -23.57 6.94
CA ARG A 138 15.08 -22.83 7.41
C ARG A 138 14.28 -22.28 6.23
N ILE A 139 13.01 -22.63 6.19
CA ILE A 139 12.06 -22.19 5.17
C ILE A 139 11.00 -21.28 5.84
N LEU A 140 11.00 -19.99 5.49
CA LEU A 140 9.96 -19.06 5.94
C LEU A 140 8.76 -19.13 5.00
N MET A 141 7.60 -19.51 5.53
CA MET A 141 6.33 -19.51 4.83
C MET A 141 5.54 -18.27 5.25
N ALA A 142 5.57 -17.22 4.42
CA ALA A 142 4.73 -16.04 4.60
C ALA A 142 3.36 -16.32 3.97
N LEU A 143 2.33 -16.47 4.82
CA LEU A 143 0.98 -16.80 4.38
C LEU A 143 0.27 -15.56 3.80
N SER A 144 -0.68 -15.81 2.88
CA SER A 144 -1.50 -14.79 2.24
C SER A 144 -2.53 -14.21 3.21
N ILE A 145 -3.05 -13.00 2.92
CA ILE A 145 -4.25 -12.47 3.54
C ILE A 145 -5.49 -13.33 3.22
N MET A 146 -5.44 -14.05 2.09
CA MET A 146 -6.52 -14.96 1.69
C MET A 146 -6.36 -16.30 2.40
N VAL A 147 -7.32 -16.64 3.26
CA VAL A 147 -7.29 -17.85 4.07
C VAL A 147 -7.20 -19.11 3.18
N ASP A 148 -7.99 -19.18 2.11
CA ASP A 148 -8.00 -20.33 1.20
C ASP A 148 -6.65 -20.56 0.49
N GLU A 149 -5.96 -19.48 0.12
CA GLU A 149 -4.61 -19.58 -0.44
C GLU A 149 -3.60 -20.07 0.60
N SER A 150 -3.71 -19.59 1.81
CA SER A 150 -2.86 -20.00 2.93
C SER A 150 -3.05 -21.49 3.25
N ILE A 151 -4.28 -21.97 3.28
CA ILE A 151 -4.60 -23.38 3.48
C ILE A 151 -3.98 -24.24 2.36
N ARG A 152 -4.16 -23.86 1.10
CA ARG A 152 -3.57 -24.59 -0.05
C ARG A 152 -2.05 -24.67 0.01
N ILE A 153 -1.39 -23.60 0.41
CA ILE A 153 0.08 -23.59 0.58
C ILE A 153 0.48 -24.60 1.67
N LEU A 154 -0.22 -24.60 2.80
CA LEU A 154 0.05 -25.51 3.91
C LEU A 154 -0.18 -26.97 3.50
N GLU A 155 -1.30 -27.27 2.84
CA GLU A 155 -1.63 -28.60 2.33
C GLU A 155 -0.55 -29.10 1.37
N GLN A 156 -0.11 -28.29 0.41
CA GLN A 156 0.95 -28.64 -0.52
C GLN A 156 2.28 -28.98 0.18
N VAL A 157 2.65 -28.25 1.22
CA VAL A 157 3.86 -28.53 1.98
C VAL A 157 3.73 -29.80 2.80
N ILE A 158 2.59 -30.06 3.42
CA ILE A 158 2.31 -31.30 4.15
C ILE A 158 2.33 -32.49 3.19
N ASP A 159 1.64 -32.41 2.07
CA ASP A 159 1.54 -33.46 1.06
C ASP A 159 2.89 -33.79 0.41
N SER A 160 3.81 -32.82 0.39
CA SER A 160 5.17 -33.04 -0.12
C SER A 160 6.03 -33.96 0.77
N GLY A 161 5.62 -34.21 2.02
CA GLY A 161 6.38 -34.96 3.01
C GLY A 161 7.62 -34.22 3.54
N LEU A 162 7.90 -33.00 3.09
CA LEU A 162 9.06 -32.22 3.54
C LEU A 162 9.02 -31.85 5.02
N VAL A 163 7.82 -31.79 5.61
CA VAL A 163 7.65 -31.48 7.04
C VAL A 163 8.14 -32.60 7.96
N GLU A 164 8.26 -33.81 7.43
CA GLU A 164 8.75 -34.99 8.16
C GLU A 164 10.27 -35.14 8.09
N SER A 165 10.93 -34.32 7.26
CA SER A 165 12.38 -34.40 7.06
C SER A 165 13.11 -33.52 8.09
N GLU A 166 14.10 -34.10 8.77
CA GLU A 166 14.99 -33.37 9.69
C GLU A 166 15.90 -32.34 8.99
N GLU A 167 15.94 -32.37 7.64
CA GLU A 167 16.72 -31.42 6.85
C GLU A 167 16.09 -30.02 6.77
N PHE A 168 14.77 -29.90 7.08
CA PHE A 168 14.02 -28.66 6.94
C PHE A 168 13.37 -28.24 8.24
N GLU A 169 13.48 -26.95 8.55
CA GLU A 169 12.76 -26.26 9.62
C GLU A 169 11.80 -25.26 8.98
N PHE A 170 10.49 -25.43 9.17
CA PHE A 170 9.47 -24.54 8.65
C PHE A 170 9.07 -23.48 9.68
N ILE A 171 9.14 -22.21 9.29
CA ILE A 171 8.72 -21.08 10.09
C ILE A 171 7.47 -20.49 9.43
N LEU A 172 6.33 -20.57 10.12
CA LEU A 172 5.08 -20.00 9.63
C LEU A 172 4.95 -18.54 10.08
N LYS A 173 4.69 -17.66 9.13
CA LYS A 173 4.34 -16.27 9.39
C LYS A 173 2.95 -15.97 8.84
N PRO A 174 1.91 -15.97 9.68
CA PRO A 174 0.58 -15.59 9.23
C PRO A 174 0.57 -14.12 8.77
N HIS A 175 -0.41 -13.79 7.93
CA HIS A 175 -0.63 -12.39 7.56
C HIS A 175 -1.13 -11.62 8.78
N PRO A 176 -0.69 -10.37 9.02
CA PRO A 176 -1.04 -9.60 10.24
C PRO A 176 -2.53 -9.33 10.43
N VAL A 177 -3.33 -9.48 9.38
CA VAL A 177 -4.78 -9.20 9.38
C VAL A 177 -5.64 -10.47 9.55
N VAL A 178 -5.00 -11.63 9.57
CA VAL A 178 -5.71 -12.93 9.72
C VAL A 178 -5.51 -13.47 11.12
#